data_caf3f95d344ca24150afb7667d716c69
#
_entry.id   caf3f95d344ca24150afb7667d716c69
#
_cell.length_a   1.000
_cell.length_b   1.000
_cell.length_c   1.000
_cell.angle_alpha   90.00
_cell.angle_beta   90.00
_cell.angle_gamma   90.00
#
_symmetry.space_group_name_H-M   'P 1'
#
loop_
_entity.id
_entity.type
_entity.pdbx_description
1 polymer ?
#
loop_
_entity_poly.entity_id
_entity_poly.type
_entity_poly.pdbx_seq_one_letter_code
_entity_poly.pdbx_strand_id
1 'polypeptide(L)'
;AFAQFTEKIRENGYLIIHEGLEVVPRTKPGVKTYTYGRESGDFHAENIRIGGGEIVFDFVHPSGVVKDIQLGVPVSINIDNGIAAMALAILNGVDENEIREGMKSFAGVDRRFDFKVKTDKMVFLSDYAHHPNEIEQSVKSVRELYQDKKIAAVFQPHLYTRTRDFYKEFAAALSLLDCVYLCDIYPARELPIEGVSSQLIYDNLRPGIEKHLIRKEDILDVARTRNFDVLMSLGAGDIEEYVPRIAAILSKQRPENEGLV
;
A
#
# COMPACT_ATOMS: atom_id res chain seq x y z
N ALA A 1 -18.53 -17.83 -12.73
CA ALA A 1 -17.76 -18.24 -11.53
C ALA A 1 -18.35 -17.61 -10.26
N PHE A 2 -18.46 -16.27 -10.14
CA PHE A 2 -18.90 -15.61 -8.90
C PHE A 2 -20.34 -15.95 -8.49
N ALA A 3 -21.32 -15.97 -9.42
CA ALA A 3 -22.69 -16.38 -9.12
C ALA A 3 -22.78 -17.82 -8.57
N GLN A 4 -21.97 -18.76 -9.09
CA GLN A 4 -21.87 -20.12 -8.56
C GLN A 4 -21.24 -20.20 -7.17
N PHE A 5 -20.35 -19.27 -6.85
CA PHE A 5 -19.73 -19.17 -5.53
C PHE A 5 -20.80 -18.82 -4.47
N THR A 6 -21.76 -17.94 -4.80
CA THR A 6 -22.83 -17.55 -3.87
C THR A 6 -23.80 -18.70 -3.54
N GLU A 7 -23.91 -19.73 -4.40
CA GLU A 7 -24.70 -20.94 -4.13
C GLU A 7 -24.16 -21.79 -2.98
N LYS A 8 -22.86 -21.60 -2.62
CA LYS A 8 -22.21 -22.36 -1.55
C LYS A 8 -22.48 -21.79 -0.16
N ILE A 9 -23.07 -20.62 -0.06
CA ILE A 9 -23.44 -20.02 1.22
C ILE A 9 -24.48 -20.92 1.89
N ARG A 10 -24.32 -21.16 3.20
CA ARG A 10 -25.26 -21.96 3.99
C ARG A 10 -26.62 -21.25 4.07
N GLU A 11 -27.67 -22.03 4.23
CA GLU A 11 -29.01 -21.48 4.56
C GLU A 11 -28.93 -20.59 5.80
N ASN A 12 -29.65 -19.48 5.78
CA ASN A 12 -29.64 -18.45 6.82
C ASN A 12 -28.27 -17.78 7.05
N GLY A 13 -27.33 -17.92 6.10
CA GLY A 13 -26.03 -17.24 6.13
C GLY A 13 -26.14 -15.80 5.62
N TYR A 14 -24.98 -15.17 5.52
CA TYR A 14 -24.83 -13.79 5.05
C TYR A 14 -24.02 -13.76 3.75
N LEU A 15 -24.44 -12.92 2.83
CA LEU A 15 -23.68 -12.52 1.65
C LEU A 15 -23.46 -11.02 1.71
N ILE A 16 -22.20 -10.58 1.55
CA ILE A 16 -21.84 -9.18 1.45
C ILE A 16 -21.24 -8.96 0.08
N ILE A 17 -21.76 -7.99 -0.67
CA ILE A 17 -21.36 -7.68 -2.05
C ILE A 17 -20.89 -6.24 -2.10
N HIS A 18 -19.72 -6.01 -2.72
CA HIS A 18 -19.26 -4.65 -2.98
C HIS A 18 -20.25 -3.92 -3.89
N GLU A 19 -20.60 -2.70 -3.55
CA GLU A 19 -21.51 -1.87 -4.33
C GLU A 19 -20.93 -1.63 -5.73
N GLY A 20 -21.82 -1.65 -6.74
CA GLY A 20 -21.41 -1.53 -8.14
C GLY A 20 -20.91 -2.83 -8.80
N LEU A 21 -20.83 -3.94 -8.08
CA LEU A 21 -20.57 -5.24 -8.72
C LEU A 21 -21.82 -5.77 -9.42
N GLU A 22 -21.72 -5.97 -10.75
CA GLU A 22 -22.79 -6.59 -11.57
C GLU A 22 -22.82 -8.11 -11.37
N VAL A 23 -23.08 -8.56 -10.16
CA VAL A 23 -23.27 -9.98 -9.85
C VAL A 23 -24.69 -10.22 -9.38
N VAL A 24 -25.42 -11.07 -10.11
CA VAL A 24 -26.72 -11.59 -9.66
C VAL A 24 -26.45 -12.83 -8.78
N PRO A 25 -26.62 -12.72 -7.46
CA PRO A 25 -26.32 -13.82 -6.56
C PRO A 25 -27.38 -14.94 -6.70
N ARG A 26 -26.93 -16.19 -6.55
CA ARG A 26 -27.77 -17.37 -6.49
C ARG A 26 -27.64 -17.97 -5.11
N THR A 27 -28.43 -17.46 -4.18
CA THR A 27 -28.36 -17.86 -2.77
C THR A 27 -29.42 -18.89 -2.41
N LYS A 28 -29.14 -19.66 -1.35
CA LYS A 28 -30.12 -20.56 -0.74
C LYS A 28 -31.18 -19.79 0.05
N PRO A 29 -32.33 -20.43 0.39
CA PRO A 29 -33.36 -19.82 1.21
C PRO A 29 -32.81 -19.25 2.53
N GLY A 30 -33.32 -18.08 2.93
CA GLY A 30 -32.93 -17.42 4.19
C GLY A 30 -31.60 -16.71 4.21
N VAL A 31 -30.79 -16.76 3.13
CA VAL A 31 -29.55 -15.99 3.04
C VAL A 31 -29.89 -14.51 2.93
N LYS A 32 -29.35 -13.72 3.86
CA LYS A 32 -29.45 -12.26 3.84
C LYS A 32 -28.32 -11.67 3.03
N THR A 33 -28.65 -10.80 2.08
CA THR A 33 -27.66 -10.11 1.24
C THR A 33 -27.58 -8.65 1.64
N TYR A 34 -26.34 -8.16 1.80
CA TYR A 34 -26.01 -6.77 2.11
C TYR A 34 -25.02 -6.24 1.09
N THR A 35 -25.03 -4.93 0.90
CA THR A 35 -24.02 -4.23 0.10
C THR A 35 -22.99 -3.54 1.01
N TYR A 36 -21.77 -3.35 0.50
CA TYR A 36 -20.77 -2.55 1.17
C TYR A 36 -19.98 -1.72 0.17
N GLY A 37 -19.49 -0.58 0.60
CA GLY A 37 -18.61 0.29 -0.18
C GLY A 37 -18.08 1.44 0.68
N ARG A 38 -17.15 2.22 0.12
CA ARG A 38 -16.54 3.32 0.86
C ARG A 38 -17.55 4.41 1.22
N GLU A 39 -18.38 4.82 0.29
CA GLU A 39 -19.25 6.00 0.42
C GLU A 39 -20.73 5.64 0.54
N SER A 40 -21.09 4.39 0.26
CA SER A 40 -22.47 3.95 0.19
C SER A 40 -22.61 2.43 0.38
N GLY A 41 -23.83 1.95 0.53
CA GLY A 41 -24.17 0.57 0.84
C GLY A 41 -24.71 0.41 2.26
N ASP A 42 -25.18 -0.81 2.58
CA ASP A 42 -25.65 -1.12 3.94
C ASP A 42 -24.54 -0.98 4.99
N PHE A 43 -23.29 -1.19 4.55
CA PHE A 43 -22.08 -1.00 5.32
C PHE A 43 -21.16 -0.03 4.57
N HIS A 44 -20.83 1.11 5.17
CA HIS A 44 -19.99 2.13 4.54
C HIS A 44 -19.21 2.94 5.55
N ALA A 45 -18.35 3.83 5.07
CA ALA A 45 -17.59 4.76 5.89
C ALA A 45 -18.18 6.17 5.80
N GLU A 46 -18.18 6.86 6.94
CA GLU A 46 -18.42 8.30 7.02
C GLU A 46 -17.25 9.00 7.71
N ASN A 47 -17.17 10.32 7.58
CA ASN A 47 -16.17 11.15 8.27
C ASN A 47 -14.74 10.65 8.10
N ILE A 48 -14.37 10.24 6.87
CA ILE A 48 -13.02 9.75 6.56
C ILE A 48 -12.00 10.88 6.74
N ARG A 49 -10.99 10.64 7.56
CA ARG A 49 -9.87 11.54 7.85
C ARG A 49 -8.57 10.86 7.50
N ILE A 50 -7.80 11.45 6.60
CA ILE A 50 -6.51 10.92 6.12
C ILE A 50 -5.43 11.96 6.38
N GLY A 51 -4.35 11.60 7.06
CA GLY A 51 -3.21 12.48 7.32
C GLY A 51 -2.41 12.04 8.54
N GLY A 52 -1.22 12.61 8.72
CA GLY A 52 -0.35 12.27 9.85
C GLY A 52 0.07 10.80 9.92
N GLY A 53 0.01 10.09 8.80
CA GLY A 53 0.29 8.66 8.74
C GLY A 53 -0.84 7.76 9.21
N GLU A 54 -2.07 8.27 9.33
CA GLU A 54 -3.24 7.54 9.81
C GLU A 54 -4.44 7.69 8.88
N ILE A 55 -5.33 6.70 8.92
CA ILE A 55 -6.68 6.78 8.35
C ILE A 55 -7.66 6.43 9.47
N VAL A 56 -8.59 7.34 9.72
CA VAL A 56 -9.65 7.17 10.72
C VAL A 56 -11.00 7.49 10.07
N PHE A 57 -12.03 6.70 10.35
CA PHE A 57 -13.37 6.91 9.82
C PHE A 57 -14.45 6.34 10.76
N ASP A 58 -15.70 6.71 10.53
CA ASP A 58 -16.84 6.13 11.21
C ASP A 58 -17.41 4.99 10.35
N PHE A 59 -17.59 3.81 10.93
CA PHE A 59 -18.17 2.65 10.27
C PHE A 59 -19.69 2.62 10.49
N VAL A 60 -20.45 2.82 9.42
CA VAL A 60 -21.92 2.77 9.42
C VAL A 60 -22.36 1.35 9.06
N HIS A 61 -23.35 0.85 9.79
CA HIS A 61 -23.95 -0.45 9.58
C HIS A 61 -25.46 -0.42 9.88
N PRO A 62 -26.28 -1.41 9.47
CA PRO A 62 -27.76 -1.37 9.57
C PRO A 62 -28.30 -1.14 10.99
N SER A 63 -27.50 -1.38 12.03
CA SER A 63 -27.94 -1.26 13.43
C SER A 63 -27.33 -0.04 14.15
N GLY A 64 -26.44 0.72 13.52
CA GLY A 64 -25.79 1.87 14.18
C GLY A 64 -24.51 2.33 13.51
N VAL A 65 -23.67 3.03 14.28
CA VAL A 65 -22.40 3.60 13.82
C VAL A 65 -21.31 3.33 14.85
N VAL A 66 -20.23 2.70 14.42
CA VAL A 66 -19.01 2.54 15.23
C VAL A 66 -18.05 3.66 14.88
N LYS A 67 -17.90 4.62 15.79
CA LYS A 67 -17.09 5.83 15.56
C LYS A 67 -15.59 5.57 15.71
N ASP A 68 -14.81 6.39 15.00
CA ASP A 68 -13.35 6.51 15.15
C ASP A 68 -12.61 5.18 14.94
N ILE A 69 -12.97 4.46 13.87
CA ILE A 69 -12.23 3.28 13.43
C ILE A 69 -10.89 3.73 12.86
N GLN A 70 -9.80 3.34 13.50
CA GLN A 70 -8.44 3.57 13.05
C GLN A 70 -7.91 2.33 12.29
N LEU A 71 -7.43 2.53 11.07
CA LEU A 71 -6.77 1.45 10.31
C LEU A 71 -5.35 1.23 10.81
N GLY A 72 -5.01 0.00 11.18
CA GLY A 72 -3.64 -0.38 11.52
C GLY A 72 -2.68 -0.29 10.32
N VAL A 73 -3.19 -0.60 9.11
CA VAL A 73 -2.48 -0.35 7.84
C VAL A 73 -3.23 0.73 7.06
N PRO A 74 -2.81 2.00 7.17
CA PRO A 74 -3.51 3.14 6.61
C PRO A 74 -3.25 3.29 5.10
N VAL A 75 -3.92 2.48 4.31
CA VAL A 75 -3.95 2.56 2.82
C VAL A 75 -5.39 2.73 2.40
N SER A 76 -5.66 3.62 1.45
CA SER A 76 -7.02 3.95 1.03
C SER A 76 -7.85 2.73 0.64
N ILE A 77 -7.27 1.73 -0.03
CA ILE A 77 -7.97 0.47 -0.36
C ILE A 77 -8.39 -0.33 0.89
N ASN A 78 -7.70 -0.15 2.01
CA ASN A 78 -8.03 -0.86 3.24
C ASN A 78 -9.27 -0.30 3.95
N ILE A 79 -9.79 0.84 3.53
CA ILE A 79 -11.11 1.32 3.99
C ILE A 79 -12.15 0.31 3.52
N ASP A 80 -12.19 -0.02 2.24
CA ASP A 80 -13.15 -0.97 1.66
C ASP A 80 -12.96 -2.39 2.23
N ASN A 81 -11.71 -2.84 2.32
CA ASN A 81 -11.37 -4.13 2.94
C ASN A 81 -11.80 -4.20 4.41
N GLY A 82 -11.56 -3.12 5.15
CA GLY A 82 -11.94 -2.98 6.55
C GLY A 82 -13.46 -3.00 6.74
N ILE A 83 -14.21 -2.26 5.91
CA ILE A 83 -15.68 -2.27 5.93
C ILE A 83 -16.20 -3.70 5.72
N ALA A 84 -15.68 -4.43 4.73
CA ALA A 84 -16.09 -5.81 4.49
C ALA A 84 -15.79 -6.73 5.69
N ALA A 85 -14.61 -6.59 6.30
CA ALA A 85 -14.21 -7.37 7.47
C ALA A 85 -15.09 -7.05 8.69
N MET A 86 -15.32 -5.76 8.97
CA MET A 86 -16.17 -5.32 10.09
C MET A 86 -17.64 -5.71 9.88
N ALA A 87 -18.13 -5.66 8.64
CA ALA A 87 -19.48 -6.12 8.31
C ALA A 87 -19.67 -7.60 8.64
N LEU A 88 -18.69 -8.45 8.27
CA LEU A 88 -18.71 -9.86 8.66
C LEU A 88 -18.63 -10.04 10.18
N ALA A 89 -17.77 -9.28 10.85
CA ALA A 89 -17.58 -9.35 12.30
C ALA A 89 -18.90 -9.02 13.04
N ILE A 90 -19.53 -7.89 12.72
CA ILE A 90 -20.77 -7.44 13.40
C ILE A 90 -21.95 -8.37 13.13
N LEU A 91 -22.07 -8.90 11.90
CA LEU A 91 -23.11 -9.90 11.55
C LEU A 91 -22.91 -11.23 12.30
N ASN A 92 -21.72 -11.50 12.81
CA ASN A 92 -21.42 -12.67 13.63
C ASN A 92 -21.35 -12.36 15.13
N GLY A 93 -21.77 -11.17 15.57
CA GLY A 93 -21.93 -10.82 16.97
C GLY A 93 -20.67 -10.33 17.67
N VAL A 94 -19.64 -9.92 16.92
CA VAL A 94 -18.45 -9.26 17.49
C VAL A 94 -18.86 -7.86 17.99
N ASP A 95 -18.42 -7.49 19.17
CA ASP A 95 -18.78 -6.18 19.73
C ASP A 95 -17.94 -5.03 19.12
N GLU A 96 -18.42 -3.79 19.32
CA GLU A 96 -17.80 -2.61 18.73
C GLU A 96 -16.37 -2.34 19.23
N ASN A 97 -16.06 -2.68 20.49
CA ASN A 97 -14.72 -2.46 21.05
C ASN A 97 -13.74 -3.47 20.47
N GLU A 98 -14.16 -4.73 20.32
CA GLU A 98 -13.37 -5.77 19.66
C GLU A 98 -13.10 -5.40 18.19
N ILE A 99 -14.10 -4.82 17.51
CA ILE A 99 -13.93 -4.30 16.13
C ILE A 99 -12.89 -3.19 16.11
N ARG A 100 -12.96 -2.19 16.99
CA ARG A 100 -11.97 -1.09 17.06
C ARG A 100 -10.55 -1.60 17.31
N GLU A 101 -10.39 -2.46 18.29
CA GLU A 101 -9.08 -3.02 18.65
C GLU A 101 -8.53 -3.92 17.52
N GLY A 102 -9.38 -4.75 16.91
CA GLY A 102 -9.00 -5.58 15.80
C GLY A 102 -8.52 -4.79 14.59
N MET A 103 -9.25 -3.72 14.22
CA MET A 103 -8.88 -2.87 13.10
C MET A 103 -7.58 -2.10 13.37
N LYS A 104 -7.41 -1.57 14.57
CA LYS A 104 -6.21 -0.82 14.97
C LYS A 104 -4.98 -1.70 15.08
N SER A 105 -5.12 -2.90 15.63
CA SER A 105 -4.01 -3.83 15.87
C SER A 105 -3.58 -4.62 14.61
N PHE A 106 -4.37 -4.57 13.53
CA PHE A 106 -4.03 -5.27 12.29
C PHE A 106 -2.75 -4.69 11.68
N ALA A 107 -1.69 -5.48 11.72
CA ALA A 107 -0.36 -5.07 11.24
C ALA A 107 -0.14 -5.29 9.73
N GLY A 108 -1.14 -5.81 9.02
CA GLY A 108 -1.03 -6.08 7.59
C GLY A 108 -0.37 -7.40 7.26
N VAL A 109 0.18 -7.46 6.06
CA VAL A 109 0.91 -8.62 5.52
C VAL A 109 2.31 -8.14 5.16
N ASP A 110 3.32 -8.94 5.45
CA ASP A 110 4.71 -8.65 5.07
C ASP A 110 4.80 -8.25 3.59
N ARG A 111 5.57 -7.21 3.32
CA ARG A 111 5.82 -6.69 1.97
C ARG A 111 4.60 -6.09 1.26
N ARG A 112 3.51 -5.77 1.94
CA ARG A 112 2.35 -5.08 1.38
C ARG A 112 2.06 -3.83 2.19
N PHE A 113 2.55 -2.69 1.71
CA PHE A 113 2.49 -1.40 2.40
C PHE A 113 2.93 -1.51 3.87
N ASP A 114 4.05 -2.18 4.05
CA ASP A 114 4.55 -2.68 5.32
C ASP A 114 5.49 -1.67 5.97
N PHE A 115 5.04 -1.00 7.03
CA PHE A 115 5.82 -0.02 7.76
C PHE A 115 6.92 -0.70 8.60
N LYS A 116 8.16 -0.50 8.20
CA LYS A 116 9.34 -0.99 8.92
C LYS A 116 9.91 0.04 9.91
N VAL A 117 9.73 1.33 9.63
CA VAL A 117 10.03 2.44 10.55
C VAL A 117 8.90 3.45 10.44
N LYS A 118 8.31 3.84 11.58
CA LYS A 118 7.27 4.86 11.64
C LYS A 118 7.51 5.75 12.85
N THR A 119 8.11 6.92 12.60
CA THR A 119 8.37 7.96 13.60
C THR A 119 7.98 9.32 13.02
N ASP A 120 7.90 10.35 13.85
CA ASP A 120 7.61 11.72 13.40
C ASP A 120 8.65 12.28 12.41
N LYS A 121 9.91 11.81 12.52
CA LYS A 121 11.03 12.31 11.74
C LYS A 121 11.37 11.45 10.52
N MET A 122 10.98 10.17 10.52
CA MET A 122 11.37 9.23 9.48
C MET A 122 10.34 8.12 9.36
N VAL A 123 9.92 7.89 8.13
CA VAL A 123 9.06 6.76 7.76
C VAL A 123 9.78 5.89 6.74
N PHE A 124 9.75 4.59 6.93
CA PHE A 124 10.21 3.63 5.94
C PHE A 124 9.20 2.51 5.79
N LEU A 125 8.80 2.26 4.57
CA LEU A 125 7.88 1.18 4.23
C LEU A 125 8.41 0.33 3.07
N SER A 126 8.06 -0.95 3.10
CA SER A 126 8.35 -1.91 2.03
C SER A 126 7.07 -2.32 1.34
N ASP A 127 7.05 -2.30 0.01
CA ASP A 127 5.91 -2.75 -0.77
C ASP A 127 6.37 -3.66 -1.93
N TYR A 128 5.67 -4.75 -2.08
CA TYR A 128 5.88 -5.72 -3.17
C TYR A 128 5.46 -5.19 -4.54
N ALA A 129 4.90 -3.98 -4.61
CA ALA A 129 4.43 -3.35 -5.82
C ALA A 129 5.49 -3.43 -6.94
N HIS A 130 5.13 -4.09 -8.03
CA HIS A 130 6.03 -4.39 -9.15
C HIS A 130 5.33 -4.26 -10.52
N HIS A 131 4.09 -3.80 -10.54
CA HIS A 131 3.36 -3.38 -11.72
C HIS A 131 3.08 -1.89 -11.65
N PRO A 132 3.05 -1.12 -12.76
CA PRO A 132 2.86 0.33 -12.72
C PRO A 132 1.65 0.77 -11.90
N ASN A 133 0.51 0.12 -12.06
CA ASN A 133 -0.71 0.46 -11.32
C ASN A 133 -0.55 0.25 -9.81
N GLU A 134 0.13 -0.81 -9.38
CA GLU A 134 0.39 -1.08 -7.97
C GLU A 134 1.30 0.01 -7.37
N ILE A 135 2.37 0.39 -8.09
CA ILE A 135 3.30 1.44 -7.69
C ILE A 135 2.56 2.78 -7.61
N GLU A 136 1.74 3.11 -8.60
CA GLU A 136 0.96 4.33 -8.61
C GLU A 136 0.05 4.43 -7.39
N GLN A 137 -0.70 3.37 -7.08
CA GLN A 137 -1.60 3.33 -5.91
C GLN A 137 -0.81 3.42 -4.59
N SER A 138 0.32 2.73 -4.49
CA SER A 138 1.18 2.79 -3.31
C SER A 138 1.74 4.20 -3.10
N VAL A 139 2.26 4.84 -4.14
CA VAL A 139 2.79 6.21 -4.06
C VAL A 139 1.70 7.21 -3.74
N LYS A 140 0.53 7.12 -4.37
CA LYS A 140 -0.63 8.00 -4.07
C LYS A 140 -1.05 7.88 -2.61
N SER A 141 -1.13 6.65 -2.08
CA SER A 141 -1.48 6.43 -0.68
C SER A 141 -0.46 7.06 0.28
N VAL A 142 0.83 6.96 -0.01
CA VAL A 142 1.87 7.62 0.80
C VAL A 142 1.76 9.14 0.71
N ARG A 143 1.46 9.69 -0.47
CA ARG A 143 1.22 11.13 -0.65
C ARG A 143 0.04 11.64 0.16
N GLU A 144 -1.06 10.89 0.19
CA GLU A 144 -2.25 11.25 0.99
C GLU A 144 -1.93 11.26 2.48
N LEU A 145 -1.13 10.30 2.97
CA LEU A 145 -0.74 10.19 4.37
C LEU A 145 0.26 11.25 4.82
N TYR A 146 1.16 11.67 3.91
CA TYR A 146 2.34 12.49 4.21
C TYR A 146 2.49 13.65 3.22
N GLN A 147 1.47 14.52 3.14
CA GLN A 147 1.34 15.56 2.12
C GLN A 147 2.52 16.53 2.05
N ASP A 148 3.08 16.94 3.22
CA ASP A 148 4.15 17.93 3.33
C ASP A 148 5.54 17.30 3.47
N LYS A 149 5.67 15.99 3.25
CA LYS A 149 6.92 15.24 3.40
C LYS A 149 7.60 15.00 2.07
N LYS A 150 8.95 15.03 2.09
CA LYS A 150 9.76 14.60 0.94
C LYS A 150 9.75 13.08 0.86
N ILE A 151 9.16 12.54 -0.22
CA ILE A 151 9.00 11.10 -0.42
C ILE A 151 9.97 10.62 -1.49
N ALA A 152 10.82 9.67 -1.12
CA ALA A 152 11.74 8.99 -2.02
C ALA A 152 11.39 7.50 -2.14
N ALA A 153 11.76 6.89 -3.26
CA ALA A 153 11.71 5.43 -3.38
C ALA A 153 13.00 4.86 -3.95
N VAL A 154 13.38 3.69 -3.45
CA VAL A 154 14.28 2.76 -4.13
C VAL A 154 13.39 1.77 -4.87
N PHE A 155 13.53 1.70 -6.18
CA PHE A 155 12.76 0.79 -7.02
C PHE A 155 13.65 -0.17 -7.78
N GLN A 156 13.36 -1.46 -7.66
CA GLN A 156 13.98 -2.52 -8.45
C GLN A 156 12.97 -3.04 -9.46
N PRO A 157 13.12 -2.73 -10.76
CA PRO A 157 12.25 -3.29 -11.78
C PRO A 157 12.39 -4.82 -11.81
N HIS A 158 11.28 -5.51 -12.03
CA HIS A 158 11.23 -6.97 -12.07
C HIS A 158 10.85 -7.45 -13.46
N LEU A 159 11.72 -8.26 -14.10
CA LEU A 159 11.65 -8.80 -15.45
C LEU A 159 12.00 -7.79 -16.56
N TYR A 160 12.81 -8.25 -17.50
CA TYR A 160 13.14 -7.46 -18.69
C TYR A 160 11.93 -7.24 -19.59
N THR A 161 11.09 -8.27 -19.78
CA THR A 161 9.88 -8.16 -20.61
C THR A 161 8.93 -7.12 -20.05
N ARG A 162 8.67 -7.11 -18.74
CA ARG A 162 7.80 -6.13 -18.10
C ARG A 162 8.37 -4.72 -18.19
N THR A 163 9.68 -4.57 -17.99
CA THR A 163 10.33 -3.25 -18.11
C THR A 163 10.21 -2.74 -19.53
N ARG A 164 10.47 -3.55 -20.55
CA ARG A 164 10.30 -3.19 -21.96
C ARG A 164 8.87 -2.75 -22.28
N ASP A 165 7.89 -3.49 -21.80
CA ASP A 165 6.49 -3.30 -22.17
C ASP A 165 5.84 -2.11 -21.41
N PHE A 166 6.33 -1.76 -20.20
CA PHE A 166 5.69 -0.80 -19.31
C PHE A 166 6.61 0.31 -18.80
N TYR A 167 7.78 0.57 -19.42
CA TYR A 167 8.73 1.57 -18.89
C TYR A 167 8.15 2.98 -18.79
N LYS A 168 7.22 3.38 -19.68
CA LYS A 168 6.57 4.69 -19.64
C LYS A 168 5.60 4.80 -18.48
N GLU A 169 4.82 3.77 -18.26
CA GLU A 169 3.85 3.68 -17.17
C GLU A 169 4.58 3.62 -15.81
N PHE A 170 5.69 2.89 -15.74
CA PHE A 170 6.58 2.93 -14.56
C PHE A 170 7.11 4.34 -14.31
N ALA A 171 7.61 5.00 -15.34
CA ALA A 171 8.12 6.36 -15.22
C ALA A 171 7.03 7.34 -14.79
N ALA A 172 5.80 7.20 -15.31
CA ALA A 172 4.66 8.02 -14.89
C ALA A 172 4.32 7.82 -13.40
N ALA A 173 4.21 6.57 -12.95
CA ALA A 173 3.91 6.23 -11.56
C ALA A 173 5.00 6.74 -10.60
N LEU A 174 6.27 6.49 -10.91
CA LEU A 174 7.41 6.94 -10.11
C LEU A 174 7.59 8.46 -10.12
N SER A 175 7.15 9.15 -11.17
CA SER A 175 7.20 10.61 -11.25
C SER A 175 6.26 11.33 -10.28
N LEU A 176 5.44 10.62 -9.54
CA LEU A 176 4.66 11.14 -8.40
C LEU A 176 5.51 11.33 -7.14
N LEU A 177 6.73 10.80 -7.11
CA LEU A 177 7.70 10.94 -6.02
C LEU A 177 8.50 12.25 -6.16
N ASP A 178 9.25 12.61 -5.09
CA ASP A 178 10.21 13.71 -5.10
C ASP A 178 11.60 13.25 -5.53
N CYS A 179 11.97 12.01 -5.18
CA CYS A 179 13.23 11.40 -5.54
C CYS A 179 13.07 9.91 -5.88
N VAL A 180 13.75 9.45 -6.91
CA VAL A 180 13.73 8.04 -7.35
C VAL A 180 15.14 7.50 -7.47
N TYR A 181 15.42 6.41 -6.78
CA TYR A 181 16.62 5.59 -6.91
C TYR A 181 16.26 4.30 -7.65
N LEU A 182 16.73 4.19 -8.89
CA LEU A 182 16.46 3.03 -9.75
C LEU A 182 17.61 2.04 -9.68
N CYS A 183 17.33 0.83 -9.24
CA CYS A 183 18.26 -0.30 -9.30
C CYS A 183 18.25 -0.97 -10.67
N ASP A 184 19.24 -1.84 -10.90
CA ASP A 184 19.22 -2.75 -12.06
C ASP A 184 18.01 -3.66 -12.02
N ILE A 185 17.59 -4.11 -13.22
CA ILE A 185 16.44 -5.02 -13.35
C ILE A 185 16.77 -6.35 -12.68
N TYR A 186 15.87 -6.83 -11.82
CA TYR A 186 15.90 -8.20 -11.32
C TYR A 186 15.37 -9.16 -12.39
N PRO A 187 16.23 -10.03 -12.96
CA PRO A 187 15.87 -10.83 -14.14
C PRO A 187 14.93 -11.98 -13.83
N ALA A 188 14.90 -12.46 -12.55
CA ALA A 188 14.25 -13.71 -12.15
C ALA A 188 14.71 -14.90 -13.05
N ARG A 189 13.89 -15.27 -14.03
CA ARG A 189 14.18 -16.39 -14.95
C ARG A 189 14.41 -15.95 -16.39
N GLU A 190 14.41 -14.64 -16.64
CA GLU A 190 14.60 -14.10 -17.98
C GLU A 190 16.08 -13.87 -18.30
N LEU A 191 16.40 -14.01 -19.57
CA LEU A 191 17.69 -13.55 -20.09
C LEU A 191 17.62 -12.05 -20.39
N PRO A 192 18.76 -11.33 -20.32
CA PRO A 192 18.81 -9.93 -20.72
C PRO A 192 18.30 -9.71 -22.14
N ILE A 193 17.53 -8.65 -22.33
CA ILE A 193 17.01 -8.23 -23.63
C ILE A 193 17.86 -7.02 -24.08
N GLU A 194 18.41 -7.07 -25.28
CA GLU A 194 19.20 -5.97 -25.85
C GLU A 194 18.43 -4.65 -25.82
N GLY A 195 19.07 -3.58 -25.34
CA GLY A 195 18.46 -2.25 -25.20
C GLY A 195 17.48 -2.10 -24.05
N VAL A 196 17.27 -3.13 -23.20
CA VAL A 196 16.35 -3.07 -22.07
C VAL A 196 17.13 -3.01 -20.75
N SER A 197 17.03 -1.89 -20.06
CA SER A 197 17.59 -1.69 -18.74
C SER A 197 16.75 -0.67 -17.97
N SER A 198 17.08 -0.41 -16.70
CA SER A 198 16.45 0.63 -15.89
C SER A 198 16.63 2.05 -16.47
N GLN A 199 17.59 2.23 -17.40
CA GLN A 199 17.77 3.47 -18.15
C GLN A 199 16.51 3.88 -18.91
N LEU A 200 15.73 2.92 -19.45
CA LEU A 200 14.47 3.21 -20.14
C LEU A 200 13.48 3.93 -19.22
N ILE A 201 13.37 3.50 -17.98
CA ILE A 201 12.49 4.17 -17.00
C ILE A 201 13.09 5.53 -16.63
N TYR A 202 14.40 5.58 -16.36
CA TYR A 202 15.11 6.79 -15.96
C TYR A 202 14.94 7.93 -16.97
N ASP A 203 15.09 7.65 -18.27
CA ASP A 203 15.00 8.63 -19.33
C ASP A 203 13.57 9.20 -19.51
N ASN A 204 12.57 8.42 -19.10
CA ASN A 204 11.16 8.77 -19.22
C ASN A 204 10.55 9.37 -17.93
N LEU A 205 11.29 9.44 -16.82
CA LEU A 205 10.84 10.18 -15.63
C LEU A 205 10.65 11.66 -15.97
N ARG A 206 9.65 12.29 -15.33
CA ARG A 206 9.31 13.71 -15.58
C ARG A 206 10.53 14.61 -15.39
N PRO A 207 10.64 15.71 -16.16
CA PRO A 207 11.69 16.71 -15.94
C PRO A 207 11.63 17.31 -14.53
N GLY A 208 12.81 17.54 -13.93
CA GLY A 208 12.93 18.17 -12.62
C GLY A 208 12.75 17.28 -11.39
N ILE A 209 12.41 15.97 -11.57
CA ILE A 209 12.47 15.03 -10.46
C ILE A 209 13.91 14.69 -10.12
N GLU A 210 14.23 14.59 -8.83
CA GLU A 210 15.52 14.06 -8.40
C GLU A 210 15.57 12.55 -8.72
N LYS A 211 16.57 12.12 -9.52
CA LYS A 211 16.64 10.74 -9.99
C LYS A 211 18.06 10.23 -10.09
N HIS A 212 18.25 8.97 -9.69
CA HIS A 212 19.54 8.31 -9.67
C HIS A 212 19.44 6.88 -10.19
N LEU A 213 20.40 6.46 -11.02
CA LEU A 213 20.65 5.04 -11.28
C LEU A 213 21.65 4.57 -10.26
N ILE A 214 21.34 3.52 -9.55
CA ILE A 214 22.17 2.97 -8.49
C ILE A 214 22.34 1.46 -8.69
N ARG A 215 23.48 0.94 -8.23
CA ARG A 215 23.62 -0.50 -8.09
C ARG A 215 22.93 -0.95 -6.81
N LYS A 216 22.53 -2.18 -6.77
CA LYS A 216 21.88 -2.77 -5.59
C LYS A 216 22.73 -2.63 -4.32
N GLU A 217 24.04 -2.72 -4.43
CA GLU A 217 24.99 -2.57 -3.33
C GLU A 217 24.95 -1.18 -2.69
N ASP A 218 24.57 -0.16 -3.47
CA ASP A 218 24.55 1.25 -3.03
C ASP A 218 23.26 1.62 -2.25
N ILE A 219 22.27 0.71 -2.15
CA ILE A 219 20.98 0.95 -1.47
C ILE A 219 21.15 1.41 -0.02
N LEU A 220 22.10 0.84 0.70
CA LEU A 220 22.34 1.21 2.11
C LEU A 220 22.95 2.61 2.25
N ASP A 221 23.67 3.07 1.24
CA ASP A 221 24.21 4.44 1.23
C ASP A 221 23.07 5.44 1.01
N VAL A 222 22.09 5.12 0.15
CA VAL A 222 20.86 5.91 0.04
C VAL A 222 20.19 6.06 1.40
N ALA A 223 20.01 4.98 2.16
CA ALA A 223 19.43 5.06 3.50
C ALA A 223 20.23 5.92 4.47
N ARG A 224 21.58 5.99 4.35
CA ARG A 224 22.45 6.82 5.18
C ARG A 224 22.37 8.30 4.86
N THR A 225 22.09 8.68 3.61
CA THR A 225 21.99 10.10 3.22
C THR A 225 20.84 10.81 3.94
N ARG A 226 19.73 10.09 4.18
CA ARG A 226 18.50 10.62 4.81
C ARG A 226 18.01 11.93 4.16
N ASN A 227 18.16 12.05 2.85
CA ASN A 227 17.68 13.22 2.11
C ASN A 227 16.19 13.10 1.75
N PHE A 228 15.40 12.56 2.67
CA PHE A 228 13.96 12.32 2.55
C PHE A 228 13.35 12.19 3.96
N ASP A 229 12.03 12.39 4.05
CA ASP A 229 11.25 12.14 5.26
C ASP A 229 10.60 10.75 5.22
N VAL A 230 10.23 10.30 4.01
CA VAL A 230 9.63 8.99 3.76
C VAL A 230 10.46 8.26 2.71
N LEU A 231 10.85 7.03 2.99
CA LEU A 231 11.48 6.12 2.04
C LEU A 231 10.56 4.95 1.75
N MET A 232 10.39 4.64 0.48
CA MET A 232 9.71 3.43 0.02
C MET A 232 10.71 2.46 -0.60
N SER A 233 10.62 1.18 -0.28
CA SER A 233 11.29 0.10 -1.02
C SER A 233 10.25 -0.60 -1.88
N LEU A 234 10.39 -0.51 -3.20
CA LEU A 234 9.42 -1.00 -4.18
C LEU A 234 10.03 -2.10 -5.05
N GLY A 235 9.33 -3.22 -5.18
CA GLY A 235 9.71 -4.30 -6.09
C GLY A 235 9.51 -5.70 -5.52
N ALA A 236 9.50 -6.69 -6.43
CA ALA A 236 9.28 -8.10 -6.14
C ALA A 236 10.58 -8.94 -6.17
N GLY A 237 11.72 -8.29 -6.39
CA GLY A 237 13.03 -8.92 -6.48
C GLY A 237 13.74 -9.08 -5.13
N ASP A 238 15.05 -9.23 -5.22
CA ASP A 238 15.94 -9.39 -4.06
C ASP A 238 16.25 -8.08 -3.32
N ILE A 239 15.66 -6.97 -3.72
CA ILE A 239 15.67 -5.70 -2.97
C ILE A 239 15.18 -5.90 -1.52
N GLU A 240 14.32 -6.88 -1.30
CA GLU A 240 13.79 -7.24 0.02
C GLU A 240 14.88 -7.59 1.03
N GLU A 241 15.97 -8.21 0.60
CA GLU A 241 17.08 -8.58 1.47
C GLU A 241 17.74 -7.35 2.16
N TYR A 242 17.55 -6.17 1.57
CA TYR A 242 18.04 -4.90 2.12
C TYR A 242 17.10 -4.28 3.15
N VAL A 243 15.82 -4.63 3.14
CA VAL A 243 14.77 -4.01 3.98
C VAL A 243 15.13 -4.02 5.47
N PRO A 244 15.55 -5.15 6.10
CA PRO A 244 15.92 -5.15 7.51
C PRO A 244 17.12 -4.23 7.82
N ARG A 245 18.08 -4.16 6.90
CA ARG A 245 19.29 -3.34 7.06
C ARG A 245 18.97 -1.85 6.91
N ILE A 246 18.12 -1.49 5.96
CA ILE A 246 17.59 -0.12 5.80
C ILE A 246 16.85 0.28 7.08
N ALA A 247 15.95 -0.55 7.56
CA ALA A 247 15.19 -0.29 8.79
C ALA A 247 16.15 -0.06 9.99
N ALA A 248 17.18 -0.87 10.14
CA ALA A 248 18.18 -0.71 11.21
C ALA A 248 18.97 0.61 11.11
N ILE A 249 19.25 1.10 9.90
CA ILE A 249 19.90 2.39 9.68
C ILE A 249 18.94 3.54 10.02
N LEU A 250 17.69 3.46 9.56
CA LEU A 250 16.74 4.55 9.69
C LEU A 250 16.11 4.64 11.10
N SER A 251 16.06 3.53 11.85
CA SER A 251 15.58 3.51 13.24
C SER A 251 16.56 4.17 14.21
N LYS A 252 17.85 4.28 13.88
CA LYS A 252 18.80 5.01 14.71
C LYS A 252 18.50 6.51 14.64
N GLN A 253 18.40 7.19 15.76
CA GLN A 253 18.30 8.66 15.78
C GLN A 253 19.50 9.25 15.03
N ARG A 254 19.26 10.27 14.22
CA ARG A 254 20.35 11.06 13.64
C ARG A 254 21.16 11.60 14.81
N PRO A 255 22.48 11.41 14.91
CA PRO A 255 23.25 12.12 15.91
C PRO A 255 22.96 13.61 15.71
N GLU A 256 22.46 14.29 16.74
CA GLU A 256 22.35 15.73 16.73
C GLU A 256 23.78 16.23 16.43
N ASN A 257 23.94 17.01 15.36
CA ASN A 257 25.22 17.62 15.04
C ASN A 257 25.68 18.34 16.31
N GLU A 258 26.70 17.78 16.98
CA GLU A 258 27.51 18.56 17.91
C GLU A 258 27.97 19.76 17.10
N GLY A 259 27.50 20.93 17.49
CA GLY A 259 27.77 22.17 16.81
C GLY A 259 29.26 22.30 16.61
N LEU A 260 29.67 22.53 15.37
CA LEU A 260 30.96 23.14 15.07
C LEU A 260 30.94 24.53 15.69
N VAL A 261 31.60 24.63 16.85
CA VAL A 261 32.04 25.90 17.44
C VAL A 261 33.25 26.40 16.63
#